data_3c0dc53ba26778730586fcdff8dce84b
#
_entry.id   3c0dc53ba26778730586fcdff8dce84b
#
_cell.length_a   1.000
_cell.length_b   1.000
_cell.length_c   1.000
_cell.angle_alpha   90.00
_cell.angle_beta   90.00
_cell.angle_gamma   90.00
#
_symmetry.space_group_name_H-M   'P 1'
#
loop_
_entity.id
_entity.type
_entity.pdbx_description
1 polymer ?
#
loop_
_entity_poly.entity_id
_entity_poly.type
_entity_poly.pdbx_seq_one_letter_code
_entity_poly.pdbx_strand_id
1 'polypeptide(L)'
;MKSFLKKYRILLAATLLLVIFLCARGFSGLSHAGTSQSFDTFVDQLFEDEVTANTMNLHFTLKNLKSAGITSPEVRLGNFSWETQKNALSKIENLQKKLDSYSKRSLDAKGKLTYALLSDSLKRQQAIAQYPLYEEVLTPSSGVTSQLPILLAEYPFYDKQDVEDYLTLLSQMEEYFKDILTFE
;
A
#
# COMPACT_ATOMS: atom_id res chain seq x y z
N MET A 1 7.53 3.68 27.19
CA MET A 1 6.42 3.15 26.42
C MET A 1 5.87 4.12 25.37
N LYS A 2 5.61 5.38 25.66
CA LYS A 2 5.14 6.39 24.69
C LYS A 2 6.12 6.72 23.54
N SER A 3 7.40 6.47 23.70
CA SER A 3 8.45 6.76 22.69
C SER A 3 8.53 5.71 21.59
N PHE A 4 8.20 4.44 21.87
CA PHE A 4 8.23 3.34 20.92
C PHE A 4 7.07 3.40 19.93
N LEU A 5 5.86 3.67 20.41
CA LEU A 5 4.66 3.89 19.57
C LEU A 5 4.82 5.10 18.63
N LYS A 6 5.52 6.15 19.09
CA LYS A 6 5.81 7.30 18.25
C LYS A 6 6.76 6.98 17.09
N LYS A 7 7.69 6.04 17.29
CA LYS A 7 8.67 5.63 16.27
C LYS A 7 8.05 4.77 15.16
N TYR A 8 7.11 3.88 15.51
CA TYR A 8 6.39 3.04 14.52
C TYR A 8 5.34 3.84 13.73
N ARG A 9 4.59 4.72 14.39
CA ARG A 9 3.69 5.66 13.69
C ARG A 9 4.46 6.61 12.78
N ILE A 10 5.67 6.99 13.15
CA ILE A 10 6.55 7.82 12.31
C ILE A 10 7.11 7.01 11.14
N LEU A 11 7.41 5.72 11.31
CA LEU A 11 7.92 4.87 10.23
C LEU A 11 6.84 4.54 9.20
N LEU A 12 5.62 4.15 9.65
CA LEU A 12 4.46 3.95 8.79
C LEU A 12 4.01 5.26 8.12
N ALA A 13 3.99 6.37 8.87
CA ALA A 13 3.70 7.68 8.30
C ALA A 13 4.82 8.16 7.35
N ALA A 14 6.08 7.80 7.59
CA ALA A 14 7.19 8.19 6.73
C ALA A 14 7.22 7.39 5.43
N THR A 15 6.88 6.10 5.45
CA THR A 15 6.72 5.30 4.21
C THR A 15 5.48 5.74 3.44
N LEU A 16 4.38 6.01 4.11
CA LEU A 16 3.16 6.54 3.51
C LEU A 16 3.38 7.98 2.97
N LEU A 17 4.02 8.86 3.75
CA LEU A 17 4.36 10.22 3.33
C LEU A 17 5.38 10.25 2.19
N LEU A 18 6.28 9.29 2.11
CA LEU A 18 7.26 9.20 1.02
C LEU A 18 6.56 8.89 -0.31
N VAL A 19 5.58 7.99 -0.31
CA VAL A 19 4.75 7.68 -1.47
C VAL A 19 3.87 8.88 -1.84
N ILE A 20 3.23 9.54 -0.86
CA ILE A 20 2.38 10.72 -1.08
C ILE A 20 3.20 11.93 -1.58
N PHE A 21 4.41 12.16 -1.05
CA PHE A 21 5.28 13.26 -1.48
C PHE A 21 5.79 13.10 -2.91
N LEU A 22 5.96 11.86 -3.39
CA LEU A 22 6.33 11.55 -4.76
C LEU A 22 5.20 11.85 -5.76
N CYS A 23 3.94 11.63 -5.37
CA CYS A 23 2.78 11.87 -6.24
C CYS A 23 2.32 13.34 -6.28
N ALA A 24 2.46 14.11 -5.19
CA ALA A 24 1.91 15.47 -5.08
C ALA A 24 2.66 16.55 -5.90
N ARG A 25 3.83 16.25 -6.49
CA ARG A 25 4.63 17.21 -7.26
C ARG A 25 4.78 16.92 -8.76
N GLY A 26 4.00 15.98 -9.30
CA GLY A 26 4.19 15.43 -10.64
C GLY A 26 3.33 15.98 -11.77
N PHE A 27 2.61 17.09 -11.59
CA PHE A 27 1.80 17.65 -12.69
C PHE A 27 2.32 19.00 -13.16
N SER A 28 3.51 19.03 -13.72
CA SER A 28 3.96 20.12 -14.59
C SER A 28 5.01 19.60 -15.57
N GLY A 29 4.62 19.63 -16.83
CA GLY A 29 5.28 19.03 -17.96
C GLY A 29 6.74 19.41 -18.17
N LEU A 30 7.43 18.46 -18.77
CA LEU A 30 8.28 18.69 -19.96
C LEU A 30 8.77 17.34 -20.47
N SER A 31 8.57 17.13 -21.74
CA SER A 31 8.89 15.95 -22.54
C SER A 31 10.37 15.53 -22.43
N HIS A 32 10.60 14.33 -21.89
CA HIS A 32 11.80 13.54 -22.17
C HIS A 32 11.37 12.12 -22.53
N ALA A 33 11.85 11.68 -23.67
CA ALA A 33 11.55 10.49 -24.43
C ALA A 33 11.18 9.20 -23.66
N GLY A 34 10.16 8.54 -24.13
CA GLY A 34 9.75 7.13 -24.10
C GLY A 34 10.02 6.25 -22.86
N THR A 35 11.20 6.27 -22.29
CA THR A 35 11.61 5.44 -21.16
C THR A 35 11.25 6.01 -19.78
N SER A 36 11.31 7.33 -19.62
CA SER A 36 10.92 8.00 -18.38
C SER A 36 9.41 7.93 -18.18
N GLN A 37 8.65 8.20 -19.23
CA GLN A 37 7.17 8.12 -19.20
C GLN A 37 6.67 6.71 -18.92
N SER A 38 7.32 5.68 -19.45
CA SER A 38 7.02 4.28 -19.15
C SER A 38 7.32 3.91 -17.70
N PHE A 39 8.37 4.48 -17.11
CA PHE A 39 8.71 4.28 -15.70
C PHE A 39 7.72 4.99 -14.77
N ASP A 40 7.34 6.23 -15.08
CA ASP A 40 6.34 6.98 -14.32
C ASP A 40 4.99 6.25 -14.33
N THR A 41 4.55 5.75 -15.49
CA THR A 41 3.33 4.93 -15.60
C THR A 41 3.40 3.65 -14.75
N PHE A 42 4.55 3.00 -14.70
CA PHE A 42 4.76 1.83 -13.82
C PHE A 42 4.64 2.20 -12.33
N VAL A 43 5.23 3.32 -11.94
CA VAL A 43 5.17 3.81 -10.54
C VAL A 43 3.74 4.20 -10.16
N ASP A 44 3.02 4.87 -11.06
CA ASP A 44 1.62 5.27 -10.85
C ASP A 44 0.71 4.03 -10.71
N GLN A 45 0.89 3.03 -11.57
CA GLN A 45 0.14 1.77 -11.48
C GLN A 45 0.46 1.01 -10.18
N LEU A 46 1.74 0.95 -9.79
CA LEU A 46 2.13 0.32 -8.53
C LEU A 46 1.51 1.03 -7.32
N PHE A 47 1.45 2.36 -7.36
CA PHE A 47 0.77 3.14 -6.32
C PHE A 47 -0.72 2.85 -6.28
N GLU A 48 -1.39 2.83 -7.42
CA GLU A 48 -2.82 2.52 -7.52
C GLU A 48 -3.12 1.11 -6.99
N ASP A 49 -2.36 0.11 -7.44
CA ASP A 49 -2.51 -1.28 -6.99
C ASP A 49 -2.36 -1.41 -5.47
N GLU A 50 -1.36 -0.74 -4.89
CA GLU A 50 -1.09 -0.79 -3.46
C GLU A 50 -2.15 -0.06 -2.63
N VAL A 51 -2.54 1.14 -3.04
CA VAL A 51 -3.49 1.94 -2.26
C VAL A 51 -4.91 1.38 -2.34
N THR A 52 -5.28 0.74 -3.47
CA THR A 52 -6.61 0.13 -3.65
C THR A 52 -6.69 -1.31 -3.10
N ALA A 53 -5.57 -1.91 -2.68
CA ALA A 53 -5.55 -3.24 -2.10
C ALA A 53 -6.38 -3.36 -0.80
N ASN A 54 -6.57 -2.24 -0.09
CA ASN A 54 -7.34 -2.17 1.14
C ASN A 54 -8.09 -0.83 1.21
N THR A 55 -9.41 -0.87 1.34
CA THR A 55 -10.25 0.34 1.35
C THR A 55 -9.99 1.25 2.55
N MET A 56 -9.66 0.69 3.73
CA MET A 56 -9.27 1.51 4.88
C MET A 56 -8.01 2.30 4.57
N ASN A 57 -6.97 1.64 3.99
CA ASN A 57 -5.76 2.32 3.57
C ASN A 57 -6.03 3.40 2.52
N LEU A 58 -6.84 3.08 1.51
CA LEU A 58 -7.26 4.01 0.47
C LEU A 58 -7.93 5.26 1.06
N HIS A 59 -8.91 5.06 1.94
CA HIS A 59 -9.72 6.12 2.53
C HIS A 59 -8.90 7.08 3.42
N PHE A 60 -7.98 6.54 4.23
CA PHE A 60 -7.09 7.34 5.07
C PHE A 60 -5.92 7.97 4.29
N THR A 61 -5.59 7.45 3.11
CA THR A 61 -4.49 7.96 2.27
C THR A 61 -4.96 9.05 1.32
N LEU A 62 -6.12 8.86 0.68
CA LEU A 62 -6.63 9.73 -0.39
C LEU A 62 -8.02 10.26 -0.06
N LYS A 63 -8.11 11.58 0.19
CA LYS A 63 -9.40 12.26 0.36
C LYS A 63 -10.19 12.37 -0.96
N ASN A 64 -9.52 12.43 -2.10
CA ASN A 64 -10.15 12.63 -3.40
C ASN A 64 -9.56 11.63 -4.41
N LEU A 65 -10.27 10.52 -4.60
CA LEU A 65 -9.88 9.45 -5.51
C LEU A 65 -9.78 9.91 -6.97
N LYS A 66 -10.71 10.75 -7.41
CA LYS A 66 -10.75 11.26 -8.79
C LYS A 66 -9.51 12.07 -9.12
N SER A 67 -8.96 12.82 -8.16
CA SER A 67 -7.72 13.58 -8.37
C SER A 67 -6.49 12.71 -8.54
N ALA A 68 -6.53 11.47 -8.06
CA ALA A 68 -5.51 10.45 -8.23
C ALA A 68 -5.76 9.53 -9.44
N GLY A 69 -6.83 9.78 -10.22
CA GLY A 69 -7.20 8.94 -11.36
C GLY A 69 -7.94 7.64 -10.99
N ILE A 70 -8.22 7.42 -9.70
CA ILE A 70 -8.86 6.20 -9.20
C ILE A 70 -10.38 6.35 -9.34
N THR A 71 -11.01 5.41 -10.05
CA THR A 71 -12.45 5.38 -10.27
C THR A 71 -13.06 4.09 -9.74
N SER A 72 -14.02 4.21 -8.83
CA SER A 72 -14.82 3.11 -8.29
C SER A 72 -14.01 1.87 -7.88
N PRO A 73 -13.04 2.00 -6.97
CA PRO A 73 -12.28 0.86 -6.49
C PRO A 73 -13.22 -0.12 -5.77
N GLU A 74 -12.87 -1.40 -5.82
CA GLU A 74 -13.58 -2.43 -5.08
C GLU A 74 -13.42 -2.22 -3.58
N VAL A 75 -14.52 -2.33 -2.81
CA VAL A 75 -14.50 -2.19 -1.36
C VAL A 75 -14.05 -3.49 -0.71
N ARG A 76 -12.90 -3.46 -0.01
CA ARG A 76 -12.30 -4.64 0.62
C ARG A 76 -11.40 -4.31 1.81
N LEU A 77 -11.35 -5.23 2.78
CA LEU A 77 -10.46 -5.15 3.95
C LEU A 77 -9.04 -5.66 3.69
N GLY A 78 -8.79 -6.25 2.52
CA GLY A 78 -7.57 -6.97 2.19
C GLY A 78 -7.77 -8.49 2.28
N ASN A 79 -6.68 -9.26 2.15
CA ASN A 79 -6.74 -10.72 2.14
C ASN A 79 -5.53 -11.31 2.89
N PHE A 80 -5.80 -12.15 3.89
CA PHE A 80 -4.81 -12.86 4.71
C PHE A 80 -4.73 -14.36 4.41
N SER A 81 -5.30 -14.84 3.29
CA SER A 81 -5.26 -16.26 2.97
C SER A 81 -3.81 -16.77 2.80
N TRP A 82 -3.59 -18.05 3.16
CA TRP A 82 -2.32 -18.75 2.92
C TRP A 82 -1.85 -18.64 1.46
N GLU A 83 -2.78 -18.69 0.52
CA GLU A 83 -2.47 -18.55 -0.90
C GLU A 83 -1.88 -17.17 -1.20
N THR A 84 -2.48 -16.11 -0.65
CA THR A 84 -1.97 -14.75 -0.78
C THR A 84 -0.56 -14.62 -0.22
N GLN A 85 -0.30 -15.18 0.96
CA GLN A 85 1.02 -15.13 1.59
C GLN A 85 2.07 -15.93 0.82
N LYS A 86 1.73 -17.13 0.34
CA LYS A 86 2.63 -17.92 -0.52
C LYS A 86 2.98 -17.22 -1.83
N ASN A 87 2.01 -16.49 -2.39
CA ASN A 87 2.19 -15.77 -3.64
C ASN A 87 2.91 -14.41 -3.46
N ALA A 88 3.01 -13.90 -2.22
CA ALA A 88 3.64 -12.61 -1.95
C ALA A 88 5.09 -12.55 -2.44
N LEU A 89 5.91 -13.57 -2.17
CA LEU A 89 7.29 -13.64 -2.64
C LEU A 89 7.37 -13.56 -4.18
N SER A 90 6.57 -14.35 -4.88
CA SER A 90 6.54 -14.35 -6.34
C SER A 90 6.10 -13.00 -6.92
N LYS A 91 5.13 -12.34 -6.27
CA LYS A 91 4.71 -10.99 -6.66
C LYS A 91 5.86 -9.98 -6.51
N ILE A 92 6.54 -9.99 -5.37
CA ILE A 92 7.67 -9.10 -5.08
C ILE A 92 8.81 -9.33 -6.08
N GLU A 93 9.14 -10.59 -6.38
CA GLU A 93 10.17 -10.94 -7.36
C GLU A 93 9.80 -10.45 -8.79
N ASN A 94 8.54 -10.57 -9.17
CA ASN A 94 8.06 -10.08 -10.46
C ASN A 94 8.11 -8.55 -10.54
N LEU A 95 7.75 -7.85 -9.45
CA LEU A 95 7.91 -6.40 -9.36
C LEU A 95 9.38 -5.98 -9.44
N GLN A 96 10.29 -6.70 -8.76
CA GLN A 96 11.72 -6.43 -8.84
C GLN A 96 12.24 -6.64 -10.27
N LYS A 97 11.86 -7.74 -10.94
CA LYS A 97 12.22 -7.98 -12.35
C LYS A 97 11.70 -6.87 -13.28
N LYS A 98 10.47 -6.42 -13.04
CA LYS A 98 9.87 -5.31 -13.80
C LYS A 98 10.64 -4.01 -13.55
N LEU A 99 10.96 -3.70 -12.30
CA LEU A 99 11.76 -2.54 -11.93
C LEU A 99 13.15 -2.60 -12.59
N ASP A 100 13.82 -3.77 -12.57
CA ASP A 100 15.16 -3.97 -13.14
C ASP A 100 15.18 -3.88 -14.68
N SER A 101 14.02 -3.99 -15.33
CA SER A 101 13.92 -3.78 -16.78
C SER A 101 14.08 -2.32 -17.20
N TYR A 102 13.97 -1.38 -16.28
CA TYR A 102 14.17 0.04 -16.57
C TYR A 102 15.63 0.45 -16.43
N SER A 103 16.13 1.17 -17.42
CA SER A 103 17.52 1.68 -17.39
C SER A 103 17.63 2.90 -16.46
N LYS A 104 18.33 2.74 -15.34
CA LYS A 104 18.61 3.85 -14.40
C LYS A 104 19.26 5.07 -15.07
N ARG A 105 20.06 4.85 -16.14
CA ARG A 105 20.78 5.93 -16.80
C ARG A 105 19.86 6.87 -17.56
N SER A 106 18.72 6.35 -18.05
CA SER A 106 17.74 7.11 -18.81
C SER A 106 16.71 7.86 -17.94
N LEU A 107 16.69 7.59 -16.61
CA LEU A 107 15.81 8.28 -15.68
C LEU A 107 16.39 9.65 -15.30
N ASP A 108 15.51 10.61 -15.04
CA ASP A 108 15.85 11.89 -14.43
C ASP A 108 16.26 11.73 -12.95
N ALA A 109 16.57 12.82 -12.28
CA ALA A 109 16.98 12.80 -10.88
C ALA A 109 15.88 12.24 -9.95
N LYS A 110 14.61 12.58 -10.20
CA LYS A 110 13.45 12.09 -9.44
C LYS A 110 13.26 10.59 -9.68
N GLY A 111 13.26 10.16 -10.93
CA GLY A 111 13.12 8.76 -11.31
C GLY A 111 14.23 7.87 -10.75
N LYS A 112 15.48 8.36 -10.73
CA LYS A 112 16.61 7.65 -10.09
C LYS A 112 16.40 7.46 -8.60
N LEU A 113 15.90 8.48 -7.89
CA LEU A 113 15.59 8.39 -6.47
C LEU A 113 14.45 7.41 -6.24
N THR A 114 13.35 7.53 -6.98
CA THR A 114 12.20 6.63 -6.92
C THR A 114 12.62 5.18 -7.16
N TYR A 115 13.42 4.93 -8.21
CA TYR A 115 13.97 3.61 -8.49
C TYR A 115 14.78 3.05 -7.31
N ALA A 116 15.65 3.87 -6.71
CA ALA A 116 16.49 3.42 -5.59
C ALA A 116 15.65 3.05 -4.37
N LEU A 117 14.63 3.87 -4.03
CA LEU A 117 13.71 3.63 -2.92
C LEU A 117 12.85 2.38 -3.15
N LEU A 118 12.29 2.21 -4.35
CA LEU A 118 11.51 1.02 -4.70
C LEU A 118 12.37 -0.24 -4.64
N SER A 119 13.58 -0.20 -5.20
CA SER A 119 14.50 -1.35 -5.18
C SER A 119 14.89 -1.76 -3.75
N ASP A 120 15.14 -0.79 -2.86
CA ASP A 120 15.44 -1.06 -1.45
C ASP A 120 14.22 -1.62 -0.71
N SER A 121 13.04 -1.05 -0.94
CA SER A 121 11.77 -1.52 -0.37
C SER A 121 11.44 -2.96 -0.80
N LEU A 122 11.52 -3.25 -2.11
CA LEU A 122 11.25 -4.59 -2.63
C LEU A 122 12.20 -5.64 -2.08
N LYS A 123 13.51 -5.32 -1.94
CA LYS A 123 14.49 -6.23 -1.32
C LYS A 123 14.16 -6.54 0.14
N ARG A 124 13.72 -5.53 0.90
CA ARG A 124 13.29 -5.74 2.31
C ARG A 124 12.04 -6.60 2.37
N GLN A 125 11.04 -6.30 1.53
CA GLN A 125 9.82 -7.10 1.44
C GLN A 125 10.12 -8.55 1.02
N GLN A 126 11.04 -8.76 0.07
CA GLN A 126 11.48 -10.08 -0.34
C GLN A 126 12.13 -10.85 0.80
N ALA A 127 12.95 -10.20 1.62
CA ALA A 127 13.56 -10.82 2.80
C ALA A 127 12.52 -11.24 3.85
N ILE A 128 11.49 -10.43 4.07
CA ILE A 128 10.39 -10.72 5.00
C ILE A 128 9.47 -11.81 4.44
N ALA A 129 9.10 -11.74 3.16
CA ALA A 129 8.18 -12.68 2.53
C ALA A 129 8.69 -14.14 2.48
N GLN A 130 9.97 -14.37 2.74
CA GLN A 130 10.51 -15.72 2.93
C GLN A 130 10.04 -16.37 4.25
N TYR A 131 9.56 -15.55 5.19
CA TYR A 131 9.15 -15.97 6.53
C TYR A 131 7.73 -15.47 6.81
N PRO A 132 6.69 -16.08 6.20
CA PRO A 132 5.32 -15.58 6.26
C PRO A 132 4.73 -15.53 7.68
N LEU A 133 5.26 -16.32 8.63
CA LEU A 133 4.85 -16.29 10.04
C LEU A 133 5.77 -15.42 10.92
N TYR A 134 6.62 -14.59 10.33
CA TYR A 134 7.51 -13.71 11.10
C TYR A 134 6.76 -12.53 11.75
N GLU A 135 5.73 -12.04 11.10
CA GLU A 135 4.87 -10.98 11.64
C GLU A 135 3.58 -11.60 12.17
N GLU A 136 3.41 -11.57 13.49
CA GLU A 136 2.15 -11.98 14.12
C GLU A 136 1.05 -10.95 13.80
N VAL A 137 -0.02 -11.39 13.14
CA VAL A 137 -1.15 -10.55 12.74
C VAL A 137 -2.03 -10.19 13.94
N LEU A 138 -2.08 -11.07 14.95
CA LEU A 138 -2.94 -10.96 16.14
C LEU A 138 -2.22 -10.44 17.38
N THR A 139 -1.18 -9.60 17.22
CA THR A 139 -0.48 -9.03 18.39
C THR A 139 -1.40 -8.13 19.24
N PRO A 140 -1.30 -8.18 20.59
CA PRO A 140 -2.21 -7.45 21.47
C PRO A 140 -2.20 -5.92 21.32
N SER A 141 -1.06 -5.35 20.90
CA SER A 141 -0.88 -3.88 20.85
C SER A 141 -0.89 -3.29 19.44
N SER A 142 -0.57 -4.08 18.43
CA SER A 142 -0.40 -3.61 17.04
C SER A 142 -1.06 -4.52 16.01
N GLY A 143 -1.66 -5.63 16.46
CA GLY A 143 -2.36 -6.55 15.59
C GLY A 143 -3.70 -6.01 15.09
N VAL A 144 -4.27 -6.71 14.13
CA VAL A 144 -5.52 -6.33 13.47
C VAL A 144 -6.66 -6.18 14.47
N THR A 145 -6.75 -7.05 15.46
CA THR A 145 -7.78 -7.00 16.50
C THR A 145 -7.76 -5.71 17.33
N SER A 146 -6.61 -5.08 17.47
CA SER A 146 -6.46 -3.81 18.19
C SER A 146 -6.60 -2.60 17.28
N GLN A 147 -6.13 -2.69 16.05
CA GLN A 147 -6.06 -1.55 15.13
C GLN A 147 -7.34 -1.35 14.33
N LEU A 148 -7.97 -2.41 13.83
CA LEU A 148 -9.14 -2.30 12.98
C LEU A 148 -10.34 -1.62 13.68
N PRO A 149 -10.68 -1.93 14.94
CA PRO A 149 -11.74 -1.21 15.64
C PRO A 149 -11.47 0.30 15.79
N ILE A 150 -10.22 0.69 16.00
CA ILE A 150 -9.83 2.11 16.12
C ILE A 150 -10.00 2.80 14.77
N LEU A 151 -9.52 2.18 13.68
CA LEU A 151 -9.65 2.73 12.34
C LEU A 151 -11.11 2.87 11.93
N LEU A 152 -11.95 1.89 12.26
CA LEU A 152 -13.40 1.95 12.00
C LEU A 152 -14.09 3.04 12.83
N ALA A 153 -13.70 3.22 14.09
CA ALA A 153 -14.26 4.28 14.94
C ALA A 153 -13.84 5.69 14.51
N GLU A 154 -12.66 5.82 13.90
CA GLU A 154 -12.13 7.08 13.41
C GLU A 154 -12.41 7.30 11.90
N TYR A 155 -13.23 6.44 11.27
CA TYR A 155 -13.52 6.52 9.83
C TYR A 155 -14.32 7.79 9.50
N PRO A 156 -13.71 8.76 8.76
CA PRO A 156 -14.39 10.01 8.43
C PRO A 156 -15.33 9.82 7.24
N PHE A 157 -16.58 10.28 7.39
CA PHE A 157 -17.56 10.27 6.31
C PHE A 157 -17.57 11.63 5.61
N TYR A 158 -17.10 11.69 4.37
CA TYR A 158 -17.10 12.90 3.55
C TYR A 158 -18.34 12.99 2.67
N ASP A 159 -18.88 11.84 2.24
CA ASP A 159 -20.06 11.76 1.40
C ASP A 159 -20.88 10.46 1.69
N LYS A 160 -21.94 10.27 0.89
CA LYS A 160 -22.82 9.11 1.05
C LYS A 160 -22.13 7.79 0.66
N GLN A 161 -21.21 7.84 -0.29
CA GLN A 161 -20.47 6.65 -0.73
C GLN A 161 -19.60 6.10 0.40
N ASP A 162 -18.98 6.96 1.20
CA ASP A 162 -18.20 6.54 2.37
C ASP A 162 -19.02 5.73 3.36
N VAL A 163 -20.31 6.06 3.52
CA VAL A 163 -21.22 5.30 4.38
C VAL A 163 -21.52 3.91 3.79
N GLU A 164 -21.75 3.84 2.49
CA GLU A 164 -21.98 2.58 1.78
C GLU A 164 -20.75 1.67 1.81
N ASP A 165 -19.58 2.24 1.59
CA ASP A 165 -18.28 1.56 1.68
C ASP A 165 -18.05 1.04 3.11
N TYR A 166 -18.28 1.86 4.12
CA TYR A 166 -18.17 1.47 5.52
C TYR A 166 -19.05 0.29 5.90
N LEU A 167 -20.33 0.32 5.49
CA LEU A 167 -21.25 -0.80 5.72
C LEU A 167 -20.80 -2.08 5.02
N THR A 168 -20.25 -1.94 3.82
CA THR A 168 -19.67 -3.06 3.07
C THR A 168 -18.46 -3.64 3.79
N LEU A 169 -17.56 -2.79 4.31
CA LEU A 169 -16.41 -3.22 5.13
C LEU A 169 -16.87 -3.99 6.38
N LEU A 170 -17.89 -3.49 7.09
CA LEU A 170 -18.45 -4.19 8.25
C LEU A 170 -18.99 -5.58 7.88
N SER A 171 -19.63 -5.72 6.73
CA SER A 171 -20.17 -7.02 6.27
C SER A 171 -19.08 -8.05 5.94
N GLN A 172 -17.86 -7.61 5.62
CA GLN A 172 -16.72 -8.47 5.29
C GLN A 172 -15.93 -8.93 6.52
N MET A 173 -16.17 -8.36 7.70
CA MET A 173 -15.34 -8.61 8.88
C MET A 173 -15.32 -10.07 9.32
N GLU A 174 -16.45 -10.77 9.24
CA GLU A 174 -16.52 -12.17 9.66
C GLU A 174 -15.59 -13.05 8.81
N GLU A 175 -15.63 -12.92 7.50
CA GLU A 175 -14.79 -13.67 6.57
C GLU A 175 -13.32 -13.29 6.74
N TYR A 176 -13.03 -11.99 6.83
CA TYR A 176 -11.70 -11.48 7.05
C TYR A 176 -11.03 -12.05 8.32
N PHE A 177 -11.76 -12.11 9.44
CA PHE A 177 -11.23 -12.73 10.67
C PHE A 177 -11.12 -14.25 10.59
N LYS A 178 -12.00 -14.93 9.85
CA LYS A 178 -11.85 -16.37 9.57
C LYS A 178 -10.57 -16.66 8.78
N ASP A 179 -10.25 -15.84 7.80
CA ASP A 179 -9.01 -15.97 7.03
C ASP A 179 -7.77 -15.81 7.91
N ILE A 180 -7.76 -14.79 8.78
CA ILE A 180 -6.68 -14.57 9.74
C ILE A 180 -6.52 -15.77 10.68
N LEU A 181 -7.61 -16.26 11.28
CA LEU A 181 -7.57 -17.41 12.18
C LEU A 181 -7.14 -18.71 11.48
N THR A 182 -7.35 -18.83 10.20
CA THR A 182 -6.92 -19.97 9.40
C THR A 182 -5.44 -19.87 9.05
N PHE A 183 -4.93 -18.64 8.95
CA PHE A 183 -3.52 -18.34 8.67
C PHE A 183 -2.64 -18.56 9.90
N GLU A 184 -3.07 -18.16 11.11
CA GLU A 184 -2.38 -18.36 12.40
C GLU A 184 -2.42 -19.85 12.85
#